data_c7619f19c8495af355ef031513433443
#
_entry.id   c7619f19c8495af355ef031513433443
#
_cell.length_a   1.000
_cell.length_b   1.000
_cell.length_c   1.000
_cell.angle_alpha   90.00
_cell.angle_beta   90.00
_cell.angle_gamma   90.00
#
_symmetry.space_group_name_H-M   'P 1'
#
loop_
_entity.id
_entity.type
_entity.pdbx_description
1 polymer ?
#
loop_
_entity_poly.entity_id
_entity_poly.type
_entity_poly.pdbx_seq_one_letter_code
_entity_poly.pdbx_strand_id
1 'polypeptide(L)'
;MQVLRLQPEDTITLFNGRNGEWAATILRMGRANVAVRVEQHHAIEREAPLEVHLAVGMPANERMDWLVEKAVELGAASIQPLLAERSVLRLSADRALKKQMHWQGIAIAACEQCGRNRLPPVHAARPLQDFQAWHQSSVQRRFVLSLDTDSQPLSRVLMSQEFEGPVLLLSGPEGGLSPAEEKAALATGFHALSLGPRTLRAETAPLAALAALTLQAFN
;
A
#
# COMPACT_ATOMS: atom_id res chain seq x y z
N MET A 1 21.30 -12.76 4.08
CA MET A 1 22.25 -13.57 4.88
C MET A 1 23.47 -12.77 5.36
N GLN A 2 24.15 -12.04 4.49
CA GLN A 2 25.34 -11.27 4.92
C GLN A 2 25.05 -10.09 5.87
N VAL A 3 23.85 -9.55 5.85
CA VAL A 3 23.45 -8.38 6.66
C VAL A 3 23.20 -8.76 8.13
N LEU A 4 22.52 -9.88 8.39
CA LEU A 4 22.15 -10.29 9.75
C LEU A 4 23.18 -11.19 10.43
N ARG A 5 24.20 -11.66 9.73
CA ARG A 5 25.27 -12.54 10.24
C ARG A 5 24.78 -13.77 11.01
N LEU A 6 23.61 -14.29 10.63
CA LEU A 6 23.00 -15.45 11.26
C LEU A 6 23.86 -16.71 11.09
N GLN A 7 23.79 -17.62 12.08
CA GLN A 7 24.50 -18.89 12.11
C GLN A 7 23.54 -20.07 12.38
N PRO A 8 23.97 -21.31 12.19
CA PRO A 8 23.24 -22.48 12.70
C PRO A 8 22.96 -22.33 14.20
N GLU A 9 21.79 -22.81 14.65
CA GLU A 9 21.20 -22.68 15.99
C GLU A 9 20.60 -21.31 16.31
N ASP A 10 20.74 -20.30 15.45
CA ASP A 10 20.01 -19.04 15.63
C ASP A 10 18.51 -19.23 15.39
N THR A 11 17.72 -18.54 16.20
CA THR A 11 16.26 -18.52 16.06
C THR A 11 15.85 -17.38 15.15
N ILE A 12 14.91 -17.66 14.25
CA ILE A 12 14.31 -16.70 13.32
C ILE A 12 12.79 -16.78 13.36
N THR A 13 12.14 -15.72 12.92
CA THR A 13 10.70 -15.71 12.68
C THR A 13 10.43 -15.88 11.20
N LEU A 14 9.53 -16.80 10.86
CA LEU A 14 9.05 -17.02 9.50
C LEU A 14 7.58 -16.60 9.38
N PHE A 15 7.21 -16.05 8.25
CA PHE A 15 5.82 -15.80 7.91
C PHE A 15 5.56 -16.16 6.44
N ASN A 16 4.32 -16.46 6.12
CA ASN A 16 3.90 -16.84 4.76
C ASN A 16 2.99 -15.79 4.09
N GLY A 17 2.93 -14.58 4.68
CA GLY A 17 2.09 -13.49 4.21
C GLY A 17 0.63 -13.55 4.68
N ARG A 18 0.29 -14.49 5.55
CA ARG A 18 -1.05 -14.69 6.13
C ARG A 18 -0.98 -15.60 7.35
N ASN A 19 -1.99 -15.53 8.22
CA ASN A 19 -2.18 -16.47 9.34
C ASN A 19 -1.05 -16.49 10.39
N GLY A 20 -0.52 -15.34 10.77
CA GLY A 20 0.46 -15.25 11.85
C GLY A 20 1.88 -15.60 11.40
N GLU A 21 2.68 -16.06 12.34
CA GLU A 21 4.11 -16.32 12.16
C GLU A 21 4.56 -17.60 12.89
N TRP A 22 5.75 -18.07 12.56
CA TRP A 22 6.34 -19.29 13.14
C TRP A 22 7.74 -18.99 13.69
N ALA A 23 8.01 -19.48 14.90
CA ALA A 23 9.38 -19.61 15.37
C ALA A 23 10.08 -20.72 14.58
N ALA A 24 11.34 -20.51 14.23
CA ALA A 24 12.14 -21.51 13.54
C ALA A 24 13.60 -21.40 13.94
N THR A 25 14.30 -22.54 13.96
CA THR A 25 15.74 -22.63 14.22
C THR A 25 16.48 -22.95 12.94
N ILE A 26 17.57 -22.24 12.67
CA ILE A 26 18.45 -22.50 11.53
C ILE A 26 19.23 -23.78 11.79
N LEU A 27 19.07 -24.81 10.96
CA LEU A 27 19.80 -26.06 11.05
C LEU A 27 21.11 -26.04 10.26
N ARG A 28 21.07 -25.44 9.06
CA ARG A 28 22.20 -25.39 8.14
C ARG A 28 22.07 -24.23 7.18
N MET A 29 23.16 -23.55 6.95
CA MET A 29 23.29 -22.49 5.97
C MET A 29 24.12 -22.97 4.79
N GLY A 30 23.50 -23.12 3.61
CA GLY A 30 24.17 -23.39 2.35
C GLY A 30 24.39 -22.10 1.55
N ARG A 31 25.04 -22.24 0.39
CA ARG A 31 25.35 -21.08 -0.48
C ARG A 31 24.11 -20.43 -1.09
N ALA A 32 23.07 -21.21 -1.38
CA ALA A 32 21.84 -20.75 -2.03
C ALA A 32 20.57 -21.11 -1.25
N ASN A 33 20.67 -21.84 -0.15
CA ASN A 33 19.54 -22.28 0.64
C ASN A 33 19.88 -22.29 2.13
N VAL A 34 18.84 -22.21 2.95
CA VAL A 34 18.91 -22.34 4.41
C VAL A 34 17.92 -23.42 4.80
N ALA A 35 18.40 -24.44 5.54
CA ALA A 35 17.53 -25.44 6.14
C ALA A 35 17.13 -24.95 7.54
N VAL A 36 15.85 -24.97 7.83
CA VAL A 36 15.29 -24.56 9.12
C VAL A 36 14.39 -25.64 9.68
N ARG A 37 14.31 -25.72 11.00
CA ARG A 37 13.27 -26.48 11.70
C ARG A 37 12.20 -25.50 12.12
N VAL A 38 11.01 -25.62 11.53
CA VAL A 38 9.84 -24.84 11.93
C VAL A 38 9.31 -25.43 13.24
N GLU A 39 9.09 -24.58 14.21
CA GLU A 39 8.71 -24.96 15.56
C GLU A 39 7.26 -24.55 15.86
N GLN A 40 7.06 -23.49 16.63
CA GLN A 40 5.76 -23.08 17.13
C GLN A 40 5.13 -22.04 16.21
N HIS A 41 3.81 -22.20 15.95
CA HIS A 41 2.97 -21.17 15.33
C HIS A 41 2.49 -20.17 16.39
N HIS A 42 2.58 -18.90 16.05
CA HIS A 42 2.07 -17.78 16.83
C HIS A 42 0.99 -17.05 16.01
N ALA A 43 -0.25 -17.06 16.50
CA ALA A 43 -1.39 -16.37 15.88
C ALA A 43 -1.34 -14.85 16.21
N ILE A 44 -0.23 -14.21 15.86
CA ILE A 44 -0.02 -12.77 16.07
C ILE A 44 -0.56 -12.03 14.87
N GLU A 45 -1.29 -10.94 15.12
CA GLU A 45 -1.79 -10.02 14.10
C GLU A 45 -1.34 -8.59 14.42
N ARG A 46 -0.81 -7.88 13.43
CA ARG A 46 -0.31 -6.50 13.57
C ARG A 46 -0.97 -5.53 12.58
N GLU A 47 -2.01 -6.00 11.89
CA GLU A 47 -2.72 -5.15 10.94
C GLU A 47 -3.59 -4.11 11.64
N ALA A 48 -3.72 -2.95 11.01
CA ALA A 48 -4.69 -1.95 11.48
C ALA A 48 -6.12 -2.51 11.37
N PRO A 49 -7.00 -2.18 12.32
CA PRO A 49 -8.41 -2.59 12.24
C PRO A 49 -9.13 -2.07 10.99
N LEU A 50 -8.68 -0.95 10.44
CA LEU A 50 -9.21 -0.37 9.21
C LEU A 50 -8.37 -0.81 8.00
N GLU A 51 -8.98 -1.50 7.06
CA GLU A 51 -8.35 -1.82 5.78
C GLU A 51 -8.35 -0.61 4.85
N VAL A 52 -7.16 -0.11 4.50
CA VAL A 52 -7.01 1.01 3.56
C VAL A 52 -6.31 0.52 2.30
N HIS A 53 -7.02 0.59 1.18
CA HIS A 53 -6.50 0.28 -0.15
C HIS A 53 -6.02 1.54 -0.84
N LEU A 54 -4.83 1.52 -1.41
CA LEU A 54 -4.26 2.65 -2.14
C LEU A 54 -4.40 2.44 -3.65
N ALA A 55 -5.01 3.40 -4.34
CA ALA A 55 -5.04 3.53 -5.77
C ALA A 55 -4.21 4.75 -6.16
N VAL A 56 -3.02 4.55 -6.72
CA VAL A 56 -2.04 5.62 -6.87
C VAL A 56 -1.66 5.85 -8.32
N GLY A 57 -1.87 7.06 -8.82
CA GLY A 57 -1.26 7.52 -10.06
C GLY A 57 0.25 7.41 -9.90
N MET A 58 0.88 6.53 -10.69
CA MET A 58 2.28 6.17 -10.50
C MET A 58 3.20 7.38 -10.55
N PRO A 59 3.90 7.71 -9.45
CA PRO A 59 4.97 8.67 -9.49
C PRO A 59 6.19 8.11 -10.25
N ALA A 60 7.05 9.00 -10.71
CA ALA A 60 8.19 8.62 -11.53
C ALA A 60 9.26 7.86 -10.73
N ASN A 61 9.80 6.81 -11.36
CA ASN A 61 11.00 6.07 -10.92
C ASN A 61 11.02 5.61 -9.46
N GLU A 62 12.09 5.96 -8.72
CA GLU A 62 12.36 5.56 -7.34
C GLU A 62 11.31 6.03 -6.32
N ARG A 63 10.50 7.03 -6.66
CA ARG A 63 9.43 7.51 -5.78
C ARG A 63 8.32 6.47 -5.61
N MET A 64 8.04 5.69 -6.66
CA MET A 64 7.09 4.59 -6.54
C MET A 64 7.62 3.47 -5.64
N ASP A 65 8.92 3.18 -5.71
CA ASP A 65 9.59 2.20 -4.86
C ASP A 65 9.48 2.61 -3.39
N TRP A 66 9.79 3.87 -3.10
CA TRP A 66 9.67 4.47 -1.76
C TRP A 66 8.21 4.50 -1.27
N LEU A 67 7.26 4.85 -2.15
CA LEU A 67 5.83 4.83 -1.82
C LEU A 67 5.38 3.42 -1.40
N VAL A 68 5.74 2.39 -2.16
CA VAL A 68 5.37 1.01 -1.84
C VAL A 68 5.96 0.60 -0.49
N GLU A 69 7.24 0.85 -0.26
CA GLU A 69 7.92 0.55 1.01
C GLU A 69 7.17 1.18 2.20
N LYS A 70 6.93 2.50 2.14
CA LYS A 70 6.29 3.22 3.26
C LYS A 70 4.79 2.92 3.39
N ALA A 71 4.11 2.63 2.28
CA ALA A 71 2.71 2.19 2.35
C ALA A 71 2.56 0.86 3.09
N VAL A 72 3.50 -0.07 2.89
CA VAL A 72 3.52 -1.34 3.63
C VAL A 72 3.78 -1.10 5.11
N GLU A 73 4.79 -0.32 5.47
CA GLU A 73 5.09 0.03 6.87
C GLU A 73 3.91 0.70 7.58
N LEU A 74 3.16 1.54 6.86
CA LEU A 74 1.99 2.27 7.38
C LEU A 74 0.68 1.47 7.34
N GLY A 75 0.71 0.20 6.93
CA GLY A 75 -0.43 -0.70 7.04
C GLY A 75 -1.37 -0.72 5.83
N ALA A 76 -0.94 -0.32 4.62
CA ALA A 76 -1.78 -0.45 3.42
C ALA A 76 -2.23 -1.92 3.23
N ALA A 77 -3.52 -2.13 2.98
CA ALA A 77 -4.10 -3.45 2.73
C ALA A 77 -3.81 -3.94 1.29
N SER A 78 -3.72 -3.04 0.33
CA SER A 78 -3.27 -3.31 -1.04
C SER A 78 -2.83 -2.02 -1.73
N ILE A 79 -2.05 -2.17 -2.82
CA ILE A 79 -1.60 -1.05 -3.65
C ILE A 79 -1.96 -1.35 -5.11
N GLN A 80 -2.75 -0.46 -5.73
CA GLN A 80 -3.10 -0.48 -7.14
C GLN A 80 -2.39 0.67 -7.86
N PRO A 81 -1.31 0.41 -8.59
CA PRO A 81 -0.68 1.42 -9.46
C PRO A 81 -1.60 1.77 -10.64
N LEU A 82 -1.69 3.05 -10.96
CA LEU A 82 -2.56 3.58 -12.02
C LEU A 82 -1.77 4.39 -13.04
N LEU A 83 -2.14 4.19 -14.31
CA LEU A 83 -1.71 5.01 -15.45
C LEU A 83 -2.72 6.15 -15.62
N ALA A 84 -2.44 7.31 -15.05
CA ALA A 84 -3.23 8.52 -15.23
C ALA A 84 -2.77 9.30 -16.47
N GLU A 85 -3.61 10.21 -16.96
CA GLU A 85 -3.33 11.04 -18.13
C GLU A 85 -1.99 11.79 -18.00
N ARG A 86 -1.74 12.35 -16.80
CA ARG A 86 -0.53 13.12 -16.48
C ARG A 86 0.61 12.27 -15.89
N SER A 87 0.50 10.94 -15.95
CA SER A 87 1.61 10.06 -15.55
C SER A 87 2.77 10.19 -16.52
N VAL A 88 3.96 10.43 -15.99
CA VAL A 88 5.21 10.46 -16.77
C VAL A 88 5.59 9.06 -17.23
N LEU A 89 5.33 8.06 -16.39
CA LEU A 89 5.69 6.68 -16.65
C LEU A 89 4.65 6.01 -17.56
N ARG A 90 5.08 5.61 -18.76
CA ARG A 90 4.29 4.78 -19.68
C ARG A 90 4.90 3.40 -19.75
N LEU A 91 4.12 2.37 -19.44
CA LEU A 91 4.58 0.98 -19.38
C LEU A 91 4.00 0.17 -20.54
N SER A 92 4.84 -0.56 -21.26
CA SER A 92 4.38 -1.69 -22.08
C SER A 92 3.99 -2.86 -21.17
N ALA A 93 3.20 -3.81 -21.67
CA ALA A 93 2.71 -4.96 -20.89
C ALA A 93 3.85 -5.72 -20.16
N ASP A 94 4.95 -6.02 -20.88
CA ASP A 94 6.10 -6.73 -20.31
C ASP A 94 6.80 -5.93 -19.20
N ARG A 95 6.90 -4.61 -19.38
CA ARG A 95 7.47 -3.71 -18.36
C ARG A 95 6.56 -3.58 -17.14
N ALA A 96 5.24 -3.58 -17.34
CA ALA A 96 4.27 -3.53 -16.27
C ALA A 96 4.40 -4.74 -15.34
N LEU A 97 4.51 -5.96 -15.91
CA LEU A 97 4.71 -7.18 -15.13
C LEU A 97 6.04 -7.17 -14.35
N LYS A 98 7.15 -6.77 -15.00
CA LYS A 98 8.44 -6.66 -14.32
C LYS A 98 8.41 -5.66 -13.17
N LYS A 99 7.75 -4.52 -13.36
CA LYS A 99 7.58 -3.50 -12.31
C LYS A 99 6.69 -4.01 -11.17
N GLN A 100 5.61 -4.70 -11.47
CA GLN A 100 4.77 -5.32 -10.44
C GLN A 100 5.57 -6.30 -9.57
N MET A 101 6.34 -7.19 -10.20
CA MET A 101 7.20 -8.14 -9.47
C MET A 101 8.25 -7.42 -8.61
N HIS A 102 8.85 -6.36 -9.12
CA HIS A 102 9.79 -5.53 -8.39
C HIS A 102 9.14 -4.89 -7.16
N TRP A 103 8.00 -4.25 -7.32
CA TRP A 103 7.27 -3.61 -6.21
C TRP A 103 6.75 -4.63 -5.19
N GLN A 104 6.31 -5.82 -5.65
CA GLN A 104 5.94 -6.89 -4.74
C GLN A 104 7.16 -7.37 -3.92
N GLY A 105 8.35 -7.41 -4.52
CA GLY A 105 9.60 -7.67 -3.80
C GLY A 105 9.93 -6.62 -2.73
N ILE A 106 9.69 -5.34 -3.03
CA ILE A 106 9.82 -4.25 -2.04
C ILE A 106 8.82 -4.44 -0.89
N ALA A 107 7.57 -4.80 -1.21
CA ALA A 107 6.55 -5.05 -0.19
C ALA A 107 6.93 -6.20 0.74
N ILE A 108 7.55 -7.27 0.22
CA ILE A 108 8.08 -8.39 1.03
C ILE A 108 9.17 -7.88 1.98
N ALA A 109 10.16 -7.17 1.44
CA ALA A 109 11.27 -6.63 2.24
C ALA A 109 10.80 -5.65 3.32
N ALA A 110 9.80 -4.83 3.01
CA ALA A 110 9.18 -3.93 3.98
C ALA A 110 8.45 -4.70 5.09
N CYS A 111 7.71 -5.78 4.77
CA CYS A 111 7.10 -6.65 5.78
C CYS A 111 8.16 -7.29 6.69
N GLU A 112 9.26 -7.79 6.12
CA GLU A 112 10.38 -8.35 6.88
C GLU A 112 10.98 -7.34 7.85
N GLN A 113 11.09 -6.08 7.44
CA GLN A 113 11.66 -5.01 8.24
C GLN A 113 10.72 -4.51 9.33
N CYS A 114 9.44 -4.28 9.01
CA CYS A 114 8.47 -3.70 9.97
C CYS A 114 7.75 -4.74 10.84
N GLY A 115 7.96 -6.04 10.56
CA GLY A 115 7.36 -7.14 11.31
C GLY A 115 5.91 -7.46 10.92
N ARG A 116 5.40 -6.94 9.81
CA ARG A 116 4.10 -7.39 9.28
C ARG A 116 4.19 -8.83 8.81
N ASN A 117 3.23 -9.64 9.17
CA ASN A 117 3.12 -11.03 8.72
C ASN A 117 2.00 -11.25 7.69
N ARG A 118 1.26 -10.20 7.32
CA ARG A 118 0.38 -10.13 6.15
C ARG A 118 1.06 -9.35 5.03
N LEU A 119 1.15 -9.98 3.87
CA LEU A 119 1.75 -9.37 2.69
C LEU A 119 0.67 -8.67 1.85
N PRO A 120 0.67 -7.33 1.76
CA PRO A 120 -0.27 -6.62 0.91
C PRO A 120 0.05 -6.88 -0.57
N PRO A 121 -0.97 -7.19 -1.41
CA PRO A 121 -0.75 -7.34 -2.83
C PRO A 121 -0.47 -5.99 -3.49
N VAL A 122 0.58 -5.96 -4.33
CA VAL A 122 0.80 -4.90 -5.30
C VAL A 122 0.26 -5.37 -6.64
N HIS A 123 -0.83 -4.76 -7.09
CA HIS A 123 -1.52 -5.16 -8.31
C HIS A 123 -0.77 -4.72 -9.57
N ALA A 124 -1.09 -5.35 -10.71
CA ALA A 124 -0.60 -4.91 -12.00
C ALA A 124 -1.10 -3.49 -12.30
N ALA A 125 -0.23 -2.66 -12.90
CA ALA A 125 -0.60 -1.31 -13.29
C ALA A 125 -1.77 -1.31 -14.30
N ARG A 126 -2.75 -0.44 -14.12
CA ARG A 126 -3.96 -0.31 -14.96
C ARG A 126 -4.20 1.13 -15.37
N PRO A 127 -4.87 1.37 -16.51
CA PRO A 127 -5.39 2.70 -16.82
C PRO A 127 -6.35 3.19 -15.74
N LEU A 128 -6.27 4.47 -15.39
CA LEU A 128 -7.16 5.06 -14.40
C LEU A 128 -8.63 5.02 -14.83
N GLN A 129 -8.89 5.10 -16.11
CA GLN A 129 -10.23 5.03 -16.69
C GLN A 129 -10.93 3.68 -16.48
N ASP A 130 -10.18 2.62 -16.12
CA ASP A 130 -10.75 1.31 -15.80
C ASP A 130 -11.28 1.23 -14.36
N PHE A 131 -11.73 2.33 -13.79
CA PHE A 131 -12.25 2.41 -12.42
C PHE A 131 -13.25 1.32 -12.07
N GLN A 132 -14.11 0.93 -12.99
CA GLN A 132 -15.12 -0.10 -12.74
C GLN A 132 -14.51 -1.49 -12.59
N ALA A 133 -13.35 -1.76 -13.19
CA ALA A 133 -12.73 -3.08 -13.20
C ALA A 133 -12.05 -3.45 -11.86
N TRP A 134 -11.72 -2.47 -11.02
CA TRP A 134 -11.05 -2.70 -9.74
C TRP A 134 -11.84 -2.17 -8.52
N HIS A 135 -13.14 -1.90 -8.73
CA HIS A 135 -14.08 -1.74 -7.65
C HIS A 135 -14.21 -3.06 -6.90
N GLN A 136 -13.57 -3.16 -5.75
CA GLN A 136 -13.91 -4.22 -4.83
C GLN A 136 -15.30 -3.90 -4.27
N SER A 137 -16.22 -4.82 -4.44
CA SER A 137 -17.62 -4.70 -3.96
C SER A 137 -17.72 -4.50 -2.44
N SER A 138 -16.65 -4.82 -1.70
CA SER A 138 -16.52 -4.66 -0.24
C SER A 138 -16.11 -3.25 0.20
N VAL A 139 -15.60 -2.38 -0.71
CA VAL A 139 -15.16 -1.03 -0.33
C VAL A 139 -16.36 -0.13 -0.10
N GLN A 140 -16.54 0.32 1.13
CA GLN A 140 -17.68 1.15 1.52
C GLN A 140 -17.41 2.65 1.34
N ARG A 141 -16.17 3.11 1.56
CA ARG A 141 -15.80 4.51 1.45
C ARG A 141 -14.68 4.73 0.45
N ARG A 142 -14.87 5.72 -0.42
CA ARG A 142 -13.95 6.04 -1.51
C ARG A 142 -13.59 7.51 -1.45
N PHE A 143 -12.30 7.79 -1.36
CA PHE A 143 -11.79 9.15 -1.32
C PHE A 143 -10.80 9.39 -2.45
N VAL A 144 -10.88 10.57 -3.08
CA VAL A 144 -9.89 11.07 -4.01
C VAL A 144 -9.19 12.27 -3.37
N LEU A 145 -7.86 12.21 -3.30
CA LEU A 145 -7.06 13.34 -2.83
C LEU A 145 -7.12 14.45 -3.85
N SER A 146 -7.62 15.60 -3.42
CA SER A 146 -7.86 16.75 -4.27
C SER A 146 -7.32 18.04 -3.65
N LEU A 147 -6.94 18.98 -4.52
CA LEU A 147 -6.56 20.34 -4.15
C LEU A 147 -7.72 21.33 -4.34
N ASP A 148 -8.88 20.86 -4.75
CA ASP A 148 -10.08 21.69 -4.92
C ASP A 148 -10.51 22.27 -3.57
N THR A 149 -10.93 23.53 -3.58
CA THR A 149 -11.38 24.28 -2.40
C THR A 149 -12.62 23.67 -1.74
N ASP A 150 -13.45 22.98 -2.51
CA ASP A 150 -14.67 22.32 -2.04
C ASP A 150 -14.41 20.94 -1.44
N SER A 151 -13.15 20.49 -1.42
CA SER A 151 -12.76 19.18 -0.87
C SER A 151 -12.94 19.14 0.65
N GLN A 152 -13.47 18.04 1.16
CA GLN A 152 -13.64 17.83 2.59
C GLN A 152 -12.28 17.66 3.29
N PRO A 153 -11.98 18.39 4.37
CA PRO A 153 -10.75 18.18 5.12
C PRO A 153 -10.68 16.78 5.73
N LEU A 154 -9.52 16.09 5.62
CA LEU A 154 -9.31 14.78 6.23
C LEU A 154 -9.61 14.79 7.74
N SER A 155 -9.24 15.85 8.45
CA SER A 155 -9.52 15.99 9.89
C SER A 155 -11.02 15.85 10.22
N ARG A 156 -11.91 16.38 9.38
CA ARG A 156 -13.35 16.26 9.56
C ARG A 156 -13.82 14.80 9.37
N VAL A 157 -13.25 14.11 8.37
CA VAL A 157 -13.55 12.69 8.11
C VAL A 157 -13.11 11.83 9.30
N LEU A 158 -11.92 12.10 9.84
CA LEU A 158 -11.38 11.40 11.00
C LEU A 158 -12.24 11.64 12.26
N MET A 159 -12.76 12.84 12.46
CA MET A 159 -13.62 13.17 13.62
C MET A 159 -15.00 12.51 13.56
N SER A 160 -15.49 12.14 12.39
CA SER A 160 -16.80 11.48 12.25
C SER A 160 -16.84 10.03 12.79
N GLN A 161 -15.71 9.46 13.15
CA GLN A 161 -15.47 8.17 13.83
C GLN A 161 -16.12 6.92 13.23
N GLU A 162 -16.84 7.01 12.12
CA GLU A 162 -17.58 5.87 11.57
C GLU A 162 -16.91 5.36 10.29
N PHE A 163 -15.78 4.67 10.44
CA PHE A 163 -15.25 3.85 9.35
C PHE A 163 -15.80 2.43 9.47
N GLU A 164 -16.96 2.20 8.95
CA GLU A 164 -17.47 0.85 8.74
C GLU A 164 -16.91 0.30 7.44
N GLY A 165 -16.03 -0.72 7.54
CA GLY A 165 -15.47 -1.43 6.40
C GLY A 165 -14.31 -0.73 5.67
N PRO A 166 -13.79 -1.37 4.60
CA PRO A 166 -12.60 -0.95 3.89
C PRO A 166 -12.72 0.42 3.21
N VAL A 167 -11.60 1.16 3.18
CA VAL A 167 -11.46 2.47 2.55
C VAL A 167 -10.60 2.33 1.28
N LEU A 168 -11.02 2.98 0.19
CA LEU A 168 -10.23 3.14 -1.02
C LEU A 168 -9.78 4.59 -1.16
N LEU A 169 -8.49 4.81 -1.22
CA LEU A 169 -7.87 6.12 -1.36
C LEU A 169 -7.22 6.26 -2.73
N LEU A 170 -7.74 7.19 -3.55
CA LEU A 170 -7.21 7.53 -4.87
C LEU A 170 -6.32 8.76 -4.78
N SER A 171 -5.13 8.69 -5.37
CA SER A 171 -4.23 9.85 -5.54
C SER A 171 -3.69 9.93 -6.97
N GLY A 172 -3.45 11.16 -7.43
CA GLY A 172 -2.84 11.41 -8.74
C GLY A 172 -1.31 11.28 -8.74
N PRO A 173 -0.68 11.27 -9.93
CA PRO A 173 0.77 11.39 -10.11
C PRO A 173 1.25 12.82 -9.80
N GLU A 174 2.52 13.15 -10.10
CA GLU A 174 3.09 14.49 -9.85
C GLU A 174 2.29 15.63 -10.50
N GLY A 175 1.73 15.38 -11.67
CA GLY A 175 0.87 16.36 -12.39
C GLY A 175 -0.58 16.40 -11.86
N GLY A 176 -0.90 15.62 -10.81
CA GLY A 176 -2.27 15.44 -10.32
C GLY A 176 -3.14 14.65 -11.30
N LEU A 177 -4.40 14.45 -10.96
CA LEU A 177 -5.43 13.97 -11.87
C LEU A 177 -5.81 15.09 -12.85
N SER A 178 -6.23 14.75 -14.07
CA SER A 178 -6.87 15.71 -14.93
C SER A 178 -8.28 16.04 -14.41
N PRO A 179 -8.86 17.22 -14.76
CA PRO A 179 -10.23 17.54 -14.35
C PRO A 179 -11.26 16.50 -14.80
N ALA A 180 -11.01 15.87 -15.95
CA ALA A 180 -11.88 14.80 -16.46
C ALA A 180 -11.78 13.54 -15.60
N GLU A 181 -10.58 13.13 -15.20
CA GLU A 181 -10.33 11.99 -14.33
C GLU A 181 -10.92 12.19 -12.93
N GLU A 182 -10.72 13.37 -12.35
CA GLU A 182 -11.29 13.69 -11.03
C GLU A 182 -12.82 13.71 -11.07
N LYS A 183 -13.40 14.35 -12.08
CA LYS A 183 -14.86 14.33 -12.31
C LYS A 183 -15.40 12.91 -12.48
N ALA A 184 -14.69 12.06 -13.22
CA ALA A 184 -15.08 10.66 -13.39
C ALA A 184 -15.03 9.90 -12.06
N ALA A 185 -14.00 10.13 -11.23
CA ALA A 185 -13.91 9.54 -9.90
C ALA A 185 -15.09 9.96 -9.02
N LEU A 186 -15.41 11.25 -8.96
CA LEU A 186 -16.54 11.78 -8.21
C LEU A 186 -17.87 11.18 -8.67
N ALA A 187 -18.06 11.02 -9.99
CA ALA A 187 -19.27 10.43 -10.58
C ALA A 187 -19.41 8.93 -10.21
N THR A 188 -18.34 8.25 -9.82
CA THR A 188 -18.35 6.85 -9.37
C THR A 188 -18.39 6.68 -7.87
N GLY A 189 -18.70 7.74 -7.11
CA GLY A 189 -18.90 7.69 -5.67
C GLY A 189 -17.65 7.95 -4.83
N PHE A 190 -16.59 8.52 -5.42
CA PHE A 190 -15.50 9.07 -4.62
C PHE A 190 -15.89 10.43 -4.02
N HIS A 191 -15.38 10.70 -2.84
CA HIS A 191 -15.49 12.00 -2.17
C HIS A 191 -14.14 12.71 -2.20
N ALA A 192 -14.14 13.98 -2.61
CA ALA A 192 -12.92 14.78 -2.64
C ALA A 192 -12.41 15.04 -1.21
N LEU A 193 -11.13 14.78 -0.98
CA LEU A 193 -10.48 14.84 0.32
C LEU A 193 -9.25 15.76 0.27
N SER A 194 -9.21 16.74 1.15
CA SER A 194 -8.08 17.67 1.30
C SER A 194 -7.19 17.31 2.49
N LEU A 195 -5.88 17.39 2.28
CA LEU A 195 -4.85 17.24 3.32
C LEU A 195 -4.37 18.58 3.90
N GLY A 196 -5.13 19.65 3.66
CA GLY A 196 -4.82 21.01 4.12
C GLY A 196 -4.21 21.88 3.02
N PRO A 197 -3.68 23.08 3.37
CA PRO A 197 -3.37 24.13 2.40
C PRO A 197 -2.07 23.91 1.62
N ARG A 198 -1.29 22.90 1.94
CA ARG A 198 -0.01 22.65 1.27
C ARG A 198 -0.16 21.60 0.17
N THR A 199 0.44 21.85 -0.98
CA THR A 199 0.60 20.84 -2.01
C THR A 199 1.68 19.85 -1.58
N LEU A 200 1.28 18.61 -1.33
CA LEU A 200 2.19 17.51 -1.01
C LEU A 200 2.67 16.84 -2.30
N ARG A 201 3.82 16.22 -2.26
CA ARG A 201 4.31 15.39 -3.38
C ARG A 201 3.41 14.18 -3.59
N ALA A 202 3.40 13.64 -4.83
CA ALA A 202 2.55 12.53 -5.24
C ALA A 202 2.72 11.28 -4.35
N GLU A 203 3.94 11.00 -3.92
CA GLU A 203 4.25 9.92 -3.00
C GLU A 203 3.90 10.24 -1.54
N THR A 204 3.95 11.51 -1.14
CA THR A 204 3.70 11.94 0.25
C THR A 204 2.21 11.99 0.59
N ALA A 205 1.39 12.46 -0.34
CA ALA A 205 -0.03 12.67 -0.09
C ALA A 205 -0.79 11.39 0.31
N PRO A 206 -0.71 10.28 -0.45
CA PRO A 206 -1.38 9.03 -0.08
C PRO A 206 -0.84 8.44 1.23
N LEU A 207 0.47 8.58 1.51
CA LEU A 207 1.07 8.08 2.74
C LEU A 207 0.61 8.87 3.98
N ALA A 208 0.48 10.19 3.86
CA ALA A 208 -0.04 11.03 4.94
C ALA A 208 -1.49 10.68 5.28
N ALA A 209 -2.33 10.48 4.25
CA ALA A 209 -3.72 10.07 4.44
C ALA A 209 -3.82 8.65 5.02
N LEU A 210 -3.02 7.70 4.50
CA LEU A 210 -2.93 6.33 5.01
C LEU A 210 -2.56 6.33 6.50
N ALA A 211 -1.48 7.01 6.88
CA ALA A 211 -1.03 7.08 8.27
C ALA A 211 -2.11 7.64 9.19
N ALA A 212 -2.79 8.71 8.79
CA ALA A 212 -3.85 9.31 9.58
C ALA A 212 -5.03 8.34 9.79
N LEU A 213 -5.44 7.61 8.75
CA LEU A 213 -6.54 6.65 8.80
C LEU A 213 -6.20 5.41 9.63
N THR A 214 -5.01 4.82 9.41
CA THR A 214 -4.62 3.59 10.10
C THR A 214 -4.30 3.83 11.56
N LEU A 215 -3.58 4.92 11.91
CA LEU A 215 -3.22 5.22 13.30
C LEU A 215 -4.45 5.58 14.15
N GLN A 216 -5.44 6.26 13.57
CA GLN A 216 -6.67 6.56 14.29
C GLN A 216 -7.49 5.29 14.59
N ALA A 217 -7.43 4.29 13.75
CA ALA A 217 -8.18 3.05 13.92
C ALA A 217 -7.69 2.19 15.11
N PHE A 218 -6.53 2.51 15.71
CA PHE A 218 -6.03 1.85 16.93
C PHE A 218 -6.55 2.51 18.23
N ASN A 219 -7.22 3.65 18.13
CA ASN A 219 -7.80 4.38 19.27
C ASN A 219 -9.29 4.10 19.40
#